data_26f6c45b036ee8016015af65c25b405f
#
_entry.id   26f6c45b036ee8016015af65c25b405f
#
_cell.length_a   1.000
_cell.length_b   1.000
_cell.length_c   1.000
_cell.angle_alpha   90.00
_cell.angle_beta   90.00
_cell.angle_gamma   90.00
#
_symmetry.space_group_name_H-M   'P 1'
#
loop_
_entity.id
_entity.type
_entity.pdbx_description
1 polymer ?
#
loop_
_entity_poly.entity_id
_entity_poly.type
_entity_poly.pdbx_seq_one_letter_code
_entity_poly.pdbx_strand_id
1 'polypeptide(L)'
;MKVLALDYGAARTGVAVSDPTGTLARPLRTVERAGSEEGMEELAELVRAEEVDRVVVGLPLTLRGERGSQAEETERFAEALEAVLDVPVERFDERFTTTLAGSGAGEDARAAAHLLTSYLEWSKNRQP
;
A
#
# COMPACT_ATOMS: atom_id res chain seq x y z
N MET A 1 -8.83 4.80 -13.06
CA MET A 1 -8.56 3.64 -12.19
C MET A 1 -8.35 4.10 -10.76
N LYS A 2 -9.07 3.51 -9.84
CA LYS A 2 -8.95 3.85 -8.42
C LYS A 2 -8.02 2.87 -7.74
N VAL A 3 -7.01 3.40 -7.04
CA VAL A 3 -5.93 2.59 -6.46
C VAL A 3 -5.92 2.77 -4.94
N LEU A 4 -5.71 1.67 -4.23
CA LEU A 4 -5.53 1.69 -2.78
C LEU A 4 -4.08 1.28 -2.50
N ALA A 5 -3.39 2.04 -1.67
CA ALA A 5 -2.00 1.77 -1.33
C ALA A 5 -1.87 1.37 0.13
N LEU A 6 -1.00 0.42 0.37
CA LEU A 6 -0.73 -0.10 1.71
C LEU A 6 0.75 0.06 2.04
N ASP A 7 1.01 0.72 3.14
CA ASP A 7 2.34 0.81 3.72
C ASP A 7 2.37 -0.17 4.89
N TYR A 8 2.80 -1.39 4.60
CA TYR A 8 2.70 -2.50 5.55
C TYR A 8 3.66 -2.37 6.73
N GLY A 9 3.15 -2.58 7.93
CA GLY A 9 3.93 -2.75 9.14
C GLY A 9 3.32 -3.85 9.96
N ALA A 10 4.14 -4.58 10.71
CA ALA A 10 3.66 -5.73 11.50
C ALA A 10 2.57 -5.31 12.50
N ALA A 11 2.74 -4.18 13.16
CA ALA A 11 1.77 -3.69 14.14
C ALA A 11 0.68 -2.84 13.50
N ARG A 12 1.04 -2.01 12.53
CA ARG A 12 0.11 -1.08 11.89
C ARG A 12 0.44 -0.93 10.43
N THR A 13 -0.60 -0.86 9.60
CA THR A 13 -0.46 -0.67 8.16
C THR A 13 -1.22 0.60 7.77
N GLY A 14 -0.54 1.52 7.14
CA GLY A 14 -1.17 2.73 6.64
C GLY A 14 -1.90 2.44 5.34
N VAL A 15 -3.06 3.08 5.17
CA VAL A 15 -3.91 2.90 3.99
C VAL A 15 -4.22 4.25 3.38
N ALA A 16 -4.02 4.35 2.07
CA ALA A 16 -4.38 5.52 1.31
C ALA A 16 -5.16 5.10 0.07
N VAL A 17 -5.93 6.01 -0.47
CA VAL A 17 -6.75 5.72 -1.64
C VAL A 17 -6.68 6.88 -2.63
N SER A 18 -6.72 6.56 -3.93
CA SER A 18 -6.75 7.60 -4.94
C SER A 18 -8.19 8.00 -5.25
N ASP A 19 -8.33 9.09 -5.98
CA ASP A 19 -9.61 9.43 -6.59
C ASP A 19 -9.89 8.46 -7.75
N PRO A 20 -11.12 8.45 -8.30
CA PRO A 20 -11.45 7.50 -9.38
C PRO A 20 -10.59 7.64 -10.64
N THR A 21 -10.00 8.83 -10.87
CA THR A 21 -9.14 9.05 -12.03
C THR A 21 -7.71 8.57 -11.82
N GLY A 22 -7.34 8.25 -10.58
CA GLY A 22 -5.98 7.85 -10.27
C GLY A 22 -4.97 9.00 -10.32
N THR A 23 -5.42 10.19 -9.98
CA THR A 23 -4.59 11.41 -10.04
C THR A 23 -4.12 11.88 -8.69
N LEU A 24 -5.00 11.89 -7.69
CA LEU A 24 -4.70 12.39 -6.35
C LEU A 24 -4.81 11.27 -5.32
N ALA A 25 -3.93 11.32 -4.34
CA ALA A 25 -3.90 10.37 -3.24
C ALA A 25 -4.32 11.06 -1.95
N ARG A 26 -5.10 10.36 -1.14
CA ARG A 26 -5.46 10.85 0.20
C ARG A 26 -5.27 9.76 1.24
N PRO A 27 -4.83 10.10 2.45
CA PRO A 27 -4.77 9.11 3.53
C PRO A 27 -6.18 8.68 3.91
N LEU A 28 -6.35 7.40 4.18
CA LEU A 28 -7.66 6.84 4.50
C LEU A 28 -7.77 6.45 5.97
N ARG A 29 -6.92 5.52 6.40
CA ARG A 29 -6.91 5.05 7.79
C ARG A 29 -5.67 4.21 8.06
N THR A 30 -5.54 3.78 9.31
CA THR A 30 -4.54 2.81 9.73
C THR A 30 -5.27 1.54 10.13
N VAL A 31 -4.77 0.39 9.67
CA VAL A 31 -5.31 -0.92 10.03
C VAL A 31 -4.31 -1.60 10.97
N GLU A 32 -4.77 -1.97 12.15
CA GLU A 32 -3.92 -2.69 13.10
C GLU A 32 -3.81 -4.15 12.71
N ARG A 33 -2.60 -4.69 12.81
CA ARG A 33 -2.30 -6.08 12.50
C ARG A 33 -2.97 -6.54 11.21
N ALA A 34 -2.64 -5.84 10.13
CA ALA A 34 -3.25 -6.11 8.83
C ALA A 34 -3.05 -7.55 8.36
N GLY A 35 -1.97 -8.19 8.80
CA GLY A 35 -1.70 -9.59 8.45
C GLY A 35 -2.52 -10.61 9.22
N SER A 36 -3.29 -10.19 10.23
CA SER A 36 -4.17 -11.09 10.95
C SER A 36 -5.44 -11.35 10.13
N GLU A 37 -6.18 -12.37 10.52
CA GLU A 37 -7.44 -12.69 9.85
C GLU A 37 -8.40 -11.50 9.88
N GLU A 38 -8.51 -10.85 11.04
CA GLU A 38 -9.37 -9.66 11.19
C GLU A 38 -8.88 -8.50 10.34
N GLY A 39 -7.57 -8.28 10.29
CA GLY A 39 -6.98 -7.23 9.48
C GLY A 39 -7.20 -7.46 8.00
N MET A 40 -7.06 -8.70 7.56
CA MET A 40 -7.31 -9.07 6.17
C MET A 40 -8.78 -8.82 5.79
N GLU A 41 -9.71 -9.15 6.67
CA GLU A 41 -11.12 -8.89 6.44
C GLU A 41 -11.41 -7.40 6.34
N GLU A 42 -10.79 -6.61 7.20
CA GLU A 42 -10.95 -5.15 7.16
C GLU A 42 -10.45 -4.59 5.84
N LEU A 43 -9.29 -5.05 5.38
CA LEU A 43 -8.75 -4.61 4.10
C LEU A 43 -9.66 -5.01 2.93
N ALA A 44 -10.18 -6.24 2.96
CA ALA A 44 -11.09 -6.69 1.91
C ALA A 44 -12.35 -5.84 1.87
N GLU A 45 -12.89 -5.47 3.03
CA GLU A 45 -14.05 -4.59 3.11
C GLU A 45 -13.75 -3.20 2.57
N LEU A 46 -12.56 -2.67 2.87
CA LEU A 46 -12.16 -1.36 2.36
C LEU A 46 -12.06 -1.37 0.84
N VAL A 47 -11.48 -2.43 0.28
CA VAL A 47 -11.36 -2.56 -1.17
C VAL A 47 -12.74 -2.55 -1.82
N ARG A 48 -13.70 -3.26 -1.24
CA ARG A 48 -15.07 -3.29 -1.76
C ARG A 48 -15.79 -1.96 -1.56
N ALA A 49 -15.69 -1.38 -0.36
CA ALA A 49 -16.39 -0.15 -0.05
C ALA A 49 -15.89 1.03 -0.87
N GLU A 50 -14.58 1.07 -1.14
CA GLU A 50 -13.99 2.14 -1.92
C GLU A 50 -14.04 1.86 -3.43
N GLU A 51 -14.51 0.69 -3.82
CA GLU A 51 -14.61 0.31 -5.22
C GLU A 51 -13.26 0.43 -5.94
N VAL A 52 -12.23 -0.13 -5.31
CA VAL A 52 -10.85 -0.04 -5.77
C VAL A 52 -10.61 -1.03 -6.92
N ASP A 53 -9.88 -0.59 -7.92
CA ASP A 53 -9.52 -1.41 -9.08
C ASP A 53 -8.22 -2.16 -8.90
N ARG A 54 -7.34 -1.67 -8.04
CA ARG A 54 -6.01 -2.23 -7.82
C ARG A 54 -5.50 -1.86 -6.44
N VAL A 55 -4.73 -2.77 -5.85
CA VAL A 55 -4.04 -2.53 -4.57
C VAL A 55 -2.54 -2.51 -4.84
N VAL A 56 -1.85 -1.57 -4.22
CA VAL A 56 -0.40 -1.42 -4.31
C VAL A 56 0.20 -1.57 -2.93
N VAL A 57 1.19 -2.45 -2.79
CA VAL A 57 1.90 -2.65 -1.53
C VAL A 57 3.34 -2.17 -1.70
N GLY A 58 3.78 -1.27 -0.83
CA GLY A 58 5.17 -0.80 -0.86
C GLY A 58 6.12 -1.88 -0.40
N LEU A 59 7.15 -2.17 -1.18
CA LEU A 59 8.12 -3.20 -0.86
C LEU A 59 9.41 -2.54 -0.37
N PRO A 60 9.79 -2.74 0.92
CA PRO A 60 10.97 -2.07 1.49
C PRO A 60 12.26 -2.80 1.12
N LEU A 61 12.81 -2.48 -0.03
CA LEU A 61 14.09 -3.04 -0.46
C LEU A 61 15.24 -2.25 0.16
N THR A 62 16.41 -2.87 0.24
CA THR A 62 17.62 -2.16 0.66
C THR A 62 18.03 -1.19 -0.46
N LEU A 63 18.97 -0.30 -0.17
CA LEU A 63 19.46 0.65 -1.18
C LEU A 63 20.05 -0.04 -2.40
N ARG A 64 20.50 -1.28 -2.25
CA ARG A 64 21.03 -2.09 -3.36
C ARG A 64 19.94 -2.82 -4.13
N GLY A 65 18.70 -2.70 -3.71
CA GLY A 65 17.60 -3.42 -4.33
C GLY A 65 17.46 -4.86 -3.85
N GLU A 66 18.09 -5.20 -2.74
CA GLU A 66 18.02 -6.55 -2.19
C GLU A 66 16.87 -6.66 -1.21
N ARG A 67 16.31 -7.87 -1.12
CA ARG A 67 15.24 -8.14 -0.16
C ARG A 67 15.82 -8.55 1.19
N GLY A 68 15.58 -7.74 2.22
CA GLY A 68 15.86 -8.12 3.59
C GLY A 68 14.67 -8.82 4.20
N SER A 69 14.74 -9.12 5.50
CA SER A 69 13.68 -9.81 6.21
C SER A 69 12.35 -9.04 6.17
N GLN A 70 12.41 -7.72 6.19
CA GLN A 70 11.23 -6.87 6.16
C GLN A 70 10.52 -6.95 4.80
N ALA A 71 11.30 -6.99 3.71
CA ALA A 71 10.74 -7.13 2.37
C ALA A 71 10.11 -8.50 2.19
N GLU A 72 10.72 -9.55 2.75
CA GLU A 72 10.15 -10.89 2.68
C GLU A 72 8.85 -11.00 3.45
N GLU A 73 8.78 -10.38 4.63
CA GLU A 73 7.55 -10.34 5.41
C GLU A 73 6.44 -9.62 4.65
N THR A 74 6.78 -8.50 4.03
CA THR A 74 5.83 -7.72 3.24
C THR A 74 5.35 -8.52 2.03
N GLU A 75 6.25 -9.27 1.39
CA GLU A 75 5.87 -10.11 0.26
C GLU A 75 4.90 -11.20 0.67
N ARG A 76 5.13 -11.82 1.83
CA ARG A 76 4.21 -12.83 2.36
C ARG A 76 2.83 -12.22 2.65
N PHE A 77 2.82 -11.01 3.19
CA PHE A 77 1.57 -10.29 3.40
C PHE A 77 0.84 -10.03 2.08
N ALA A 78 1.57 -9.57 1.07
CA ALA A 78 0.99 -9.29 -0.25
C ALA A 78 0.43 -10.56 -0.90
N GLU A 79 1.13 -11.68 -0.77
CA GLU A 79 0.65 -12.97 -1.29
C GLU A 79 -0.63 -13.40 -0.59
N ALA A 80 -0.69 -13.25 0.74
CA ALA A 80 -1.89 -13.59 1.49
C ALA A 80 -3.06 -12.71 1.07
N LEU A 81 -2.78 -11.44 0.81
CA LEU A 81 -3.80 -10.49 0.37
C LEU A 81 -4.35 -10.86 -1.01
N GLU A 82 -3.46 -11.27 -1.93
CA GLU A 82 -3.88 -11.73 -3.25
C GLU A 82 -4.86 -12.89 -3.17
N ALA A 83 -4.69 -13.74 -2.18
CA ALA A 83 -5.56 -14.92 -2.02
C ALA A 83 -6.98 -14.55 -1.60
N VAL A 84 -7.18 -13.38 -0.99
CA VAL A 84 -8.50 -12.98 -0.47
C VAL A 84 -9.15 -11.83 -1.23
N LEU A 85 -8.41 -11.14 -2.10
CA LEU A 85 -8.96 -10.03 -2.88
C LEU A 85 -9.29 -10.45 -4.31
N ASP A 86 -10.28 -9.77 -4.88
CA ASP A 86 -10.68 -9.99 -6.29
C ASP A 86 -9.96 -9.03 -7.24
N VAL A 87 -9.17 -8.11 -6.72
CA VAL A 87 -8.44 -7.13 -7.53
C VAL A 87 -6.95 -7.45 -7.51
N PRO A 88 -6.19 -7.04 -8.53
CA PRO A 88 -4.75 -7.30 -8.54
C PRO A 88 -4.02 -6.57 -7.44
N VAL A 89 -2.96 -7.20 -6.92
CA VAL A 89 -2.09 -6.63 -5.90
C VAL A 89 -0.71 -6.46 -6.53
N GLU A 90 -0.26 -5.23 -6.63
CA GLU A 90 1.03 -4.90 -7.24
C GLU A 90 2.01 -4.50 -6.15
N ARG A 91 3.30 -4.88 -6.31
CA ARG A 91 4.37 -4.45 -5.40
C ARG A 91 5.06 -3.25 -6.02
N PHE A 92 5.36 -2.25 -5.21
CA PHE A 92 6.03 -1.05 -5.66
C PHE A 92 7.26 -0.82 -4.79
N ASP A 93 8.41 -0.60 -5.41
CA ASP A 93 9.68 -0.38 -4.72
C ASP A 93 9.65 0.93 -3.94
N GLU A 94 9.69 0.84 -2.61
CA GLU A 94 9.64 2.01 -1.74
C GLU A 94 10.83 2.95 -1.89
N ARG A 95 11.92 2.50 -2.51
CA ARG A 95 13.06 3.39 -2.76
C ARG A 95 12.66 4.57 -3.65
N PHE A 96 11.57 4.42 -4.42
CA PHE A 96 11.08 5.48 -5.29
C PHE A 96 10.11 6.42 -4.57
N THR A 97 9.90 6.20 -3.27
CA THR A 97 8.98 7.00 -2.47
C THR A 97 9.75 8.04 -1.66
N THR A 98 9.35 9.30 -1.77
CA THR A 98 9.87 10.34 -0.89
C THR A 98 9.06 10.30 0.39
N THR A 99 9.64 9.74 1.45
CA THR A 99 8.94 9.66 2.72
C THR A 99 9.40 10.76 3.66
N LEU A 100 8.43 11.37 4.32
CA LEU A 100 8.72 12.22 5.46
C LEU A 100 8.58 11.30 6.65
N ALA A 101 9.70 11.04 7.33
CA ALA A 101 9.69 10.18 8.50
C ALA A 101 8.80 10.80 9.56
N GLY A 102 7.85 10.04 10.04
CA GLY A 102 6.96 10.44 11.11
C GLY A 102 6.63 9.23 11.93
N SER A 103 6.28 9.44 13.19
CA SER A 103 5.84 8.36 14.07
C SER A 103 4.61 8.83 14.80
N GLY A 104 3.58 8.01 14.80
CA GLY A 104 2.36 8.31 15.52
C GLY A 104 1.10 7.99 14.73
N ALA A 105 -0.04 8.09 15.40
CA ALA A 105 -1.33 7.84 14.79
C ALA A 105 -1.59 8.81 13.64
N GLY A 106 -1.94 8.31 12.49
CA GLY A 106 -2.16 9.11 11.30
C GLY A 106 -0.94 9.23 10.40
N GLU A 107 0.26 9.01 10.93
CA GLU A 107 1.47 9.06 10.13
C GLU A 107 1.55 7.88 9.17
N ASP A 108 1.05 6.72 9.58
CA ASP A 108 1.04 5.55 8.72
C ASP A 108 0.18 5.76 7.47
N ALA A 109 -0.97 6.39 7.63
CA ALA A 109 -1.84 6.70 6.51
C ALA A 109 -1.22 7.76 5.61
N ARG A 110 -0.50 8.74 6.18
CA ARG A 110 0.23 9.74 5.39
C ARG A 110 1.34 9.10 4.60
N ALA A 111 2.07 8.17 5.21
CA ALA A 111 3.14 7.44 4.52
C ALA A 111 2.55 6.67 3.34
N ALA A 112 1.40 6.05 3.54
CA ALA A 112 0.72 5.34 2.45
C ALA A 112 0.28 6.32 1.35
N ALA A 113 -0.14 7.53 1.70
CA ALA A 113 -0.51 8.54 0.71
C ALA A 113 0.70 8.99 -0.11
N HIS A 114 1.86 9.15 0.53
CA HIS A 114 3.10 9.47 -0.18
C HIS A 114 3.50 8.35 -1.12
N LEU A 115 3.41 7.11 -0.64
CA LEU A 115 3.66 5.93 -1.46
C LEU A 115 2.75 5.93 -2.69
N LEU A 116 1.47 6.18 -2.48
CA LEU A 116 0.49 6.19 -3.56
C LEU A 116 0.77 7.29 -4.57
N THR A 117 1.11 8.49 -4.10
CA THR A 117 1.47 9.61 -4.98
C THR A 117 2.65 9.21 -5.88
N SER A 118 3.68 8.61 -5.29
CA SER A 118 4.86 8.17 -6.04
C SER A 118 4.49 7.10 -7.06
N TYR A 119 3.65 6.16 -6.66
CA TYR A 119 3.19 5.11 -7.56
C TYR A 119 2.39 5.69 -8.73
N LEU A 120 1.49 6.62 -8.46
CA LEU A 120 0.65 7.22 -9.52
C LEU A 120 1.51 7.98 -10.52
N GLU A 121 2.51 8.71 -10.06
CA GLU A 121 3.43 9.43 -10.94
C GLU A 121 4.26 8.46 -11.79
N TRP A 122 4.77 7.41 -11.16
CA TRP A 122 5.54 6.40 -11.85
C TRP A 122 4.70 5.69 -12.90
N SER A 123 3.48 5.32 -12.55
CA SER A 123 2.56 4.63 -13.45
C SER A 123 2.19 5.49 -14.65
N LYS A 124 2.00 6.78 -14.42
CA LYS A 124 1.67 7.75 -15.47
C LYS A 124 2.80 7.84 -16.51
N ASN A 125 4.04 7.85 -16.04
CA ASN A 125 5.20 7.96 -16.92
C ASN A 125 5.49 6.68 -17.69
N ARG A 126 4.89 5.57 -17.32
CA ARG A 126 5.10 4.28 -17.98
C ARG A 126 4.04 3.96 -19.02
N GLN A 127 2.98 4.73 -19.07
CA GLN A 127 1.93 4.50 -20.07
C GLN A 127 2.37 5.03 -21.44
N PRO A 128 2.15 4.24 -22.50
CA PRO A 128 2.49 4.68 -23.85
C PRO A 128 1.65 5.86 -24.32
#